data_35765b4154b6155095f8a8bd32309f61
#
_entry.id   35765b4154b6155095f8a8bd32309f61
#
_cell.length_a   1.000
_cell.length_b   1.000
_cell.length_c   1.000
_cell.angle_alpha   90.00
_cell.angle_beta   90.00
_cell.angle_gamma   90.00
#
_symmetry.space_group_name_H-M   'P 1'
#
loop_
_entity.id
_entity.type
_entity.pdbx_description
1 polymer ?
#
loop_
_entity_poly.entity_id
_entity_poly.type
_entity_poly.pdbx_seq_one_letter_code
_entity_poly.pdbx_strand_id
1 'polypeptide(L)'
;MSFAHLHVHTEFSLLDGSNKIKEYVSRVKELGMNSAAITDHGVMYGVIDFYREAKKQGINPILGCEVYVAPNSRFDREITGGDDRYYHLVLLAENEEGYANLTKIVSKGFVEGYYYKPRVDKELLRKYHKGIIALSACLAGEVARFLTKGLYEEAKKTALEYQEIFGEGNFFLELQDHGIPEQGLVNQQLFKMSEETGIELVATNDIHYTYAEDAKPHDILLCIQTGKKLSDENRMRYDGGQYYVKSEEEMLRLFPYAKQALENTQKIADRCHVEIEFGVTKLPKYDVPDGYTSCCLLYT
;
A
#
# COMPACT_ATOMS: atom_id res chain seq x y z
N MET A 1 1.42 23.87 4.90
CA MET A 1 1.70 22.78 3.96
C MET A 1 0.70 21.69 4.28
N SER A 2 0.25 20.92 3.34
CA SER A 2 -0.69 19.83 3.60
C SER A 2 0.03 18.49 3.32
N PHE A 3 -0.17 17.51 4.21
CA PHE A 3 0.48 16.20 4.17
C PHE A 3 -0.56 15.09 4.34
N ALA A 4 -0.38 13.94 3.69
CA ALA A 4 -1.21 12.77 3.87
C ALA A 4 -0.35 11.50 4.02
N HIS A 5 -0.72 10.61 4.94
CA HIS A 5 -0.12 9.30 5.03
C HIS A 5 -0.65 8.39 3.91
N LEU A 6 0.25 7.90 3.04
CA LEU A 6 -0.08 7.09 1.86
C LEU A 6 0.28 5.61 1.99
N HIS A 7 1.04 5.21 3.01
CA HIS A 7 1.44 3.83 3.28
C HIS A 7 1.07 3.49 4.73
N VAL A 8 -0.02 2.73 4.89
CA VAL A 8 -0.67 2.50 6.20
C VAL A 8 -1.26 1.10 6.28
N HIS A 9 -0.92 0.38 7.34
CA HIS A 9 -1.41 -0.94 7.67
C HIS A 9 -2.40 -0.89 8.82
N THR A 10 -3.59 -1.43 8.61
CA THR A 10 -4.65 -1.50 9.62
C THR A 10 -4.68 -2.86 10.31
N GLU A 11 -5.64 -3.06 11.20
CA GLU A 11 -5.94 -4.35 11.82
C GLU A 11 -6.23 -5.47 10.80
N PHE A 12 -6.47 -5.13 9.53
CA PHE A 12 -6.65 -6.10 8.44
C PHE A 12 -5.34 -6.53 7.76
N SER A 13 -4.21 -5.91 8.07
CA SER A 13 -2.87 -6.49 7.88
C SER A 13 -2.61 -7.47 9.02
N LEU A 14 -3.28 -8.64 8.96
CA LEU A 14 -3.47 -9.57 10.07
C LEU A 14 -2.16 -9.94 10.76
N LEU A 15 -2.13 -9.75 12.10
CA LEU A 15 -1.00 -10.02 12.98
C LEU A 15 0.26 -9.16 12.69
N ASP A 16 0.11 -8.09 11.89
CA ASP A 16 1.16 -7.14 11.59
C ASP A 16 0.72 -5.70 11.90
N GLY A 17 -0.30 -5.19 11.21
CA GLY A 17 -0.90 -3.89 11.56
C GLY A 17 -1.79 -3.97 12.80
N SER A 18 -1.78 -2.92 13.62
CA SER A 18 -2.63 -2.79 14.81
C SER A 18 -3.48 -1.52 14.83
N ASN A 19 -3.45 -0.71 13.76
CA ASN A 19 -4.31 0.45 13.61
C ASN A 19 -5.78 0.01 13.51
N LYS A 20 -6.59 0.31 14.49
CA LYS A 20 -8.03 0.19 14.34
C LYS A 20 -8.54 1.34 13.48
N ILE A 21 -9.29 1.02 12.45
CA ILE A 21 -9.76 1.98 11.42
C ILE A 21 -10.33 3.25 12.06
N LYS A 22 -11.22 3.13 13.05
CA LYS A 22 -11.85 4.28 13.70
C LYS A 22 -10.84 5.16 14.44
N GLU A 23 -9.91 4.55 15.18
CA GLU A 23 -8.88 5.26 15.94
C GLU A 23 -7.91 5.96 14.99
N TYR A 24 -7.47 5.26 13.93
CA TYR A 24 -6.61 5.79 12.89
C TYR A 24 -7.21 7.02 12.20
N VAL A 25 -8.45 6.94 11.70
CA VAL A 25 -9.12 8.07 11.04
C VAL A 25 -9.33 9.23 12.00
N SER A 26 -9.67 8.96 13.27
CA SER A 26 -9.80 10.00 14.29
C SER A 26 -8.46 10.69 14.54
N ARG A 27 -7.37 9.93 14.61
CA ARG A 27 -6.02 10.48 14.81
C ARG A 27 -5.57 11.35 13.65
N VAL A 28 -5.81 10.92 12.41
CA VAL A 28 -5.54 11.72 11.19
C VAL A 28 -6.26 13.08 11.28
N LYS A 29 -7.55 13.06 11.66
CA LYS A 29 -8.35 14.27 11.81
C LYS A 29 -7.84 15.18 12.94
N GLU A 30 -7.50 14.61 14.10
CA GLU A 30 -6.91 15.35 15.24
C GLU A 30 -5.64 16.08 14.84
N LEU A 31 -4.81 15.48 14.00
CA LEU A 31 -3.57 16.05 13.48
C LEU A 31 -3.79 17.08 12.38
N GLY A 32 -5.04 17.36 12.00
CA GLY A 32 -5.39 18.37 11.00
C GLY A 32 -5.22 17.94 9.54
N MET A 33 -4.99 16.66 9.27
CA MET A 33 -4.93 16.13 7.91
C MET A 33 -6.34 16.00 7.32
N ASN A 34 -6.47 16.15 6.01
CA ASN A 34 -7.74 16.06 5.27
C ASN A 34 -7.90 14.76 4.49
N SER A 35 -6.86 13.94 4.41
CA SER A 35 -6.82 12.72 3.63
C SER A 35 -6.07 11.62 4.38
N ALA A 36 -6.43 10.36 4.14
CA ALA A 36 -5.77 9.20 4.71
C ALA A 36 -5.86 8.01 3.75
N ALA A 37 -4.84 7.16 3.73
CA ALA A 37 -4.84 5.94 2.93
C ALA A 37 -5.03 4.68 3.78
N ILE A 38 -5.48 3.61 3.14
CA ILE A 38 -5.40 2.23 3.61
C ILE A 38 -4.63 1.43 2.55
N THR A 39 -3.58 0.73 2.96
CA THR A 39 -2.70 -0.06 2.08
C THR A 39 -2.28 -1.38 2.72
N ASP A 40 -3.24 -2.13 3.23
CA ASP A 40 -3.00 -3.40 3.91
C ASP A 40 -2.24 -4.42 3.07
N HIS A 41 -1.49 -5.31 3.72
CA HIS A 41 -0.65 -6.33 3.10
C HIS A 41 -1.45 -7.33 2.25
N GLY A 42 -1.43 -7.18 0.94
CA GLY A 42 -1.99 -8.12 -0.04
C GLY A 42 -3.51 -8.28 0.00
N VAL A 43 -4.23 -7.43 0.75
CA VAL A 43 -5.69 -7.55 0.97
C VAL A 43 -6.39 -6.19 0.88
N MET A 44 -7.70 -6.24 0.65
CA MET A 44 -8.59 -5.06 0.66
C MET A 44 -9.77 -5.26 1.63
N TYR A 45 -9.59 -6.03 2.69
CA TYR A 45 -10.68 -6.43 3.61
C TYR A 45 -11.29 -5.24 4.36
N GLY A 46 -10.44 -4.30 4.79
CA GLY A 46 -10.85 -3.13 5.56
C GLY A 46 -11.33 -1.94 4.73
N VAL A 47 -11.26 -2.01 3.40
CA VAL A 47 -11.48 -0.84 2.52
C VAL A 47 -12.87 -0.22 2.70
N ILE A 48 -13.93 -1.01 2.82
CA ILE A 48 -15.30 -0.50 2.96
C ILE A 48 -15.53 0.16 4.32
N ASP A 49 -15.02 -0.44 5.38
CA ASP A 49 -15.15 0.11 6.74
C ASP A 49 -14.33 1.38 6.88
N PHE A 50 -13.12 1.41 6.31
CA PHE A 50 -12.28 2.60 6.22
C PHE A 50 -12.95 3.72 5.43
N TYR A 51 -13.49 3.43 4.24
CA TYR A 51 -14.19 4.40 3.41
C TYR A 51 -15.36 5.06 4.17
N ARG A 52 -16.20 4.24 4.81
CA ARG A 52 -17.35 4.74 5.58
C ARG A 52 -16.92 5.62 6.75
N GLU A 53 -15.93 5.20 7.52
CA GLU A 53 -15.46 5.96 8.67
C GLU A 53 -14.76 7.26 8.26
N ALA A 54 -13.94 7.24 7.20
CA ALA A 54 -13.28 8.42 6.66
C ALA A 54 -14.31 9.45 6.16
N LYS A 55 -15.27 9.04 5.31
CA LYS A 55 -16.35 9.93 4.83
C LYS A 55 -17.18 10.48 5.98
N LYS A 56 -17.52 9.68 6.97
CA LYS A 56 -18.27 10.13 8.18
C LYS A 56 -17.52 11.21 8.96
N GLN A 57 -16.18 11.12 9.03
CA GLN A 57 -15.36 12.09 9.73
C GLN A 57 -14.92 13.29 8.85
N GLY A 58 -15.25 13.29 7.54
CA GLY A 58 -14.91 14.34 6.59
C GLY A 58 -13.45 14.25 6.11
N ILE A 59 -12.86 13.04 6.15
CA ILE A 59 -11.53 12.73 5.62
C ILE A 59 -11.68 12.13 4.22
N ASN A 60 -10.84 12.54 3.25
CA ASN A 60 -10.79 11.94 1.94
C ASN A 60 -10.14 10.55 2.01
N PRO A 61 -10.88 9.44 1.71
CA PRO A 61 -10.33 8.10 1.77
C PRO A 61 -9.54 7.76 0.51
N ILE A 62 -8.28 7.42 0.67
CA ILE A 62 -7.42 6.91 -0.41
C ILE A 62 -7.38 5.39 -0.29
N LEU A 63 -7.94 4.71 -1.30
CA LEU A 63 -8.11 3.25 -1.27
C LEU A 63 -6.93 2.59 -1.99
N GLY A 64 -6.22 1.73 -1.29
CA GLY A 64 -5.02 1.09 -1.78
C GLY A 64 -4.79 -0.31 -1.23
N CYS A 65 -3.66 -0.87 -1.61
CA CYS A 65 -3.15 -2.16 -1.12
C CYS A 65 -1.64 -2.21 -1.33
N GLU A 66 -0.88 -2.67 -0.35
CA GLU A 66 0.50 -3.06 -0.56
C GLU A 66 0.52 -4.50 -1.09
N VAL A 67 0.73 -4.64 -2.40
CA VAL A 67 0.73 -5.95 -3.06
C VAL A 67 2.09 -6.63 -2.99
N TYR A 68 2.09 -7.96 -3.06
CA TYR A 68 3.28 -8.79 -3.18
C TYR A 68 3.59 -9.07 -4.64
N VAL A 69 4.69 -8.54 -5.17
CA VAL A 69 5.11 -8.73 -6.56
C VAL A 69 6.05 -9.92 -6.68
N ALA A 70 5.70 -10.93 -7.47
CA ALA A 70 6.58 -12.06 -7.76
C ALA A 70 7.80 -11.59 -8.58
N PRO A 71 9.01 -12.14 -8.34
CA PRO A 71 10.22 -11.75 -9.08
C PRO A 71 10.09 -11.95 -10.59
N ASN A 72 9.41 -12.99 -11.03
CA ASN A 72 9.16 -13.30 -12.44
C ASN A 72 7.65 -13.41 -12.69
N SER A 73 7.07 -14.59 -12.52
CA SER A 73 5.65 -14.84 -12.77
C SER A 73 4.91 -15.20 -11.48
N ARG A 74 3.67 -14.71 -11.35
CA ARG A 74 2.78 -15.10 -10.26
C ARG A 74 2.46 -16.59 -10.24
N PHE A 75 2.68 -17.28 -11.34
CA PHE A 75 2.47 -18.73 -11.45
C PHE A 75 3.65 -19.56 -10.96
N ASP A 76 4.83 -18.98 -10.78
CA ASP A 76 6.00 -19.68 -10.31
C ASP A 76 5.81 -20.18 -8.87
N ARG A 77 6.08 -21.46 -8.65
CA ARG A 77 6.00 -22.12 -7.34
C ARG A 77 7.36 -22.61 -6.85
N GLU A 78 8.41 -22.39 -7.63
CA GLU A 78 9.79 -22.74 -7.31
C GLU A 78 10.58 -21.49 -6.98
N ILE A 79 11.39 -21.56 -5.91
CA ILE A 79 12.33 -20.50 -5.54
C ILE A 79 13.63 -20.85 -6.23
N THR A 80 13.95 -20.17 -7.32
CA THR A 80 15.22 -20.32 -8.01
C THR A 80 16.19 -19.21 -7.57
N GLY A 81 17.20 -19.58 -6.78
CA GLY A 81 18.44 -18.82 -6.70
C GLY A 81 18.45 -17.52 -5.91
N GLY A 82 17.57 -17.32 -4.93
CA GLY A 82 17.63 -16.14 -4.06
C GLY A 82 16.55 -16.14 -2.98
N ASP A 83 16.75 -15.37 -1.92
CA ASP A 83 15.83 -15.28 -0.78
C ASP A 83 14.54 -14.49 -1.07
N ASP A 84 14.46 -13.80 -2.22
CA ASP A 84 13.36 -12.91 -2.55
C ASP A 84 12.21 -13.71 -3.20
N ARG A 85 11.21 -14.09 -2.37
CA ARG A 85 9.99 -14.77 -2.83
C ARG A 85 8.99 -13.82 -3.46
N TYR A 86 9.03 -12.57 -3.06
CA TYR A 86 8.18 -11.47 -3.49
C TYR A 86 8.78 -10.14 -3.04
N TYR A 87 8.35 -9.06 -3.67
CA TYR A 87 8.65 -7.67 -3.33
C TYR A 87 7.36 -6.95 -2.95
N HIS A 88 7.48 -5.86 -2.20
CA HIS A 88 6.35 -4.99 -1.88
C HIS A 88 6.20 -3.89 -2.93
N LEU A 89 4.96 -3.53 -3.22
CA LEU A 89 4.60 -2.38 -4.05
C LEU A 89 3.29 -1.80 -3.54
N VAL A 90 3.27 -0.51 -3.24
CA VAL A 90 2.04 0.17 -2.82
C VAL A 90 1.25 0.60 -4.05
N LEU A 91 -0.02 0.25 -4.11
CA LEU A 91 -0.95 0.66 -5.16
C LEU A 91 -2.09 1.47 -4.56
N LEU A 92 -2.37 2.65 -5.14
CA LEU A 92 -3.45 3.55 -4.74
C LEU A 92 -4.42 3.72 -5.90
N ALA A 93 -5.72 3.64 -5.64
CA ALA A 93 -6.75 3.91 -6.64
C ALA A 93 -6.96 5.41 -6.79
N GLU A 94 -6.72 5.95 -7.98
CA GLU A 94 -6.95 7.35 -8.31
C GLU A 94 -8.44 7.66 -8.53
N ASN A 95 -9.19 6.70 -9.09
CA ASN A 95 -10.60 6.85 -9.47
C ASN A 95 -11.31 5.47 -9.46
N GLU A 96 -12.58 5.43 -9.89
CA GLU A 96 -13.39 4.21 -9.93
C GLU A 96 -12.79 3.13 -10.85
N GLU A 97 -12.20 3.50 -12.00
CA GLU A 97 -11.50 2.53 -12.86
C GLU A 97 -10.30 1.93 -12.14
N GLY A 98 -9.51 2.77 -11.47
CA GLY A 98 -8.38 2.34 -10.64
C GLY A 98 -8.81 1.42 -9.50
N TYR A 99 -9.91 1.74 -8.80
CA TYR A 99 -10.45 0.88 -7.74
C TYR A 99 -10.90 -0.49 -8.28
N ALA A 100 -11.61 -0.50 -9.41
CA ALA A 100 -12.00 -1.75 -10.07
C ALA A 100 -10.79 -2.57 -10.54
N ASN A 101 -9.74 -1.92 -11.06
CA ASN A 101 -8.51 -2.57 -11.48
C ASN A 101 -7.70 -3.10 -10.29
N LEU A 102 -7.58 -2.31 -9.20
CA LEU A 102 -6.93 -2.75 -7.97
C LEU A 102 -7.61 -3.99 -7.38
N THR A 103 -8.96 -4.02 -7.36
CA THR A 103 -9.74 -5.18 -6.92
C THR A 103 -9.41 -6.42 -7.76
N LYS A 104 -9.28 -6.28 -9.09
CA LYS A 104 -8.89 -7.39 -9.98
C LYS A 104 -7.47 -7.86 -9.71
N ILE A 105 -6.51 -6.93 -9.53
CA ILE A 105 -5.11 -7.23 -9.23
C ILE A 105 -5.02 -8.07 -7.95
N VAL A 106 -5.60 -7.57 -6.86
CA VAL A 106 -5.57 -8.25 -5.55
C VAL A 106 -6.28 -9.61 -5.61
N SER A 107 -7.47 -9.70 -6.24
CA SER A 107 -8.20 -10.97 -6.40
C SER A 107 -7.41 -12.00 -7.19
N LYS A 108 -6.73 -11.59 -8.27
CA LYS A 108 -5.87 -12.49 -9.06
C LYS A 108 -4.62 -12.93 -8.30
N GLY A 109 -4.09 -12.10 -7.42
CA GLY A 109 -3.05 -12.50 -6.49
C GLY A 109 -3.44 -13.72 -5.66
N PHE A 110 -4.69 -13.76 -5.18
CA PHE A 110 -5.23 -14.91 -4.44
C PHE A 110 -5.54 -16.12 -5.34
N VAL A 111 -6.24 -15.90 -6.46
CA VAL A 111 -6.74 -17.00 -7.30
C VAL A 111 -5.63 -17.64 -8.14
N GLU A 112 -4.70 -16.85 -8.66
CA GLU A 112 -3.67 -17.30 -9.60
C GLU A 112 -2.28 -17.36 -8.94
N GLY A 113 -1.95 -16.37 -8.09
CA GLY A 113 -0.58 -16.10 -7.61
C GLY A 113 -0.25 -16.61 -6.21
N TYR A 114 -1.18 -17.24 -5.50
CA TYR A 114 -0.95 -17.63 -4.11
C TYR A 114 0.18 -18.66 -3.96
N TYR A 115 1.28 -18.21 -3.37
CA TYR A 115 2.41 -19.04 -2.97
C TYR A 115 3.10 -18.38 -1.76
N TYR A 116 2.80 -18.85 -0.55
CA TYR A 116 3.05 -18.24 0.77
C TYR A 116 2.30 -16.91 0.98
N LYS A 117 2.20 -16.06 -0.04
CA LYS A 117 1.46 -14.80 -0.08
C LYS A 117 0.68 -14.70 -1.40
N PRO A 118 -0.39 -13.88 -1.45
CA PRO A 118 -1.09 -13.60 -2.71
C PRO A 118 -0.23 -12.71 -3.61
N ARG A 119 0.48 -13.30 -4.56
CA ARG A 119 1.43 -12.58 -5.42
C ARG A 119 0.80 -12.15 -6.73
N VAL A 120 1.14 -10.95 -7.14
CA VAL A 120 0.90 -10.41 -8.48
C VAL A 120 2.22 -10.41 -9.26
N ASP A 121 2.20 -10.02 -10.53
CA ASP A 121 3.40 -9.83 -11.35
C ASP A 121 3.27 -8.63 -12.29
N LYS A 122 4.36 -8.25 -12.94
CA LYS A 122 4.41 -7.10 -13.85
C LYS A 122 3.50 -7.27 -15.08
N GLU A 123 3.24 -8.51 -15.54
CA GLU A 123 2.25 -8.78 -16.61
C GLU A 123 0.85 -8.34 -16.16
N LEU A 124 0.44 -8.74 -14.96
CA LEU A 124 -0.85 -8.37 -14.39
C LEU A 124 -0.96 -6.86 -14.16
N LEU A 125 0.11 -6.23 -13.67
CA LEU A 125 0.17 -4.79 -13.47
C LEU A 125 0.03 -4.04 -14.79
N ARG A 126 0.75 -4.42 -15.86
CA ARG A 126 0.58 -3.83 -17.21
C ARG A 126 -0.85 -3.92 -17.71
N LYS A 127 -1.54 -5.00 -17.40
CA LYS A 127 -2.94 -5.21 -17.85
C LYS A 127 -3.94 -4.31 -17.13
N TYR A 128 -3.72 -4.01 -15.86
CA TYR A 128 -4.69 -3.33 -14.99
C TYR A 128 -4.17 -2.04 -14.35
N HIS A 129 -3.16 -1.40 -14.93
CA HIS A 129 -2.50 -0.19 -14.40
C HIS A 129 -3.36 1.08 -14.41
N LYS A 130 -4.39 1.15 -15.27
CA LYS A 130 -5.17 2.38 -15.47
C LYS A 130 -5.87 2.84 -14.19
N GLY A 131 -5.73 4.14 -13.89
CA GLY A 131 -6.29 4.76 -12.69
C GLY A 131 -5.60 4.31 -11.40
N ILE A 132 -4.37 3.79 -11.47
CA ILE A 132 -3.57 3.40 -10.32
C ILE A 132 -2.31 4.26 -10.24
N ILE A 133 -2.03 4.75 -9.04
CA ILE A 133 -0.76 5.37 -8.66
C ILE A 133 0.02 4.33 -7.84
N ALA A 134 1.32 4.18 -8.12
CA ALA A 134 2.17 3.21 -7.43
C ALA A 134 3.33 3.89 -6.70
N LEU A 135 3.70 3.35 -5.51
CA LEU A 135 4.86 3.77 -4.74
C LEU A 135 5.82 2.58 -4.60
N SER A 136 7.13 2.85 -4.60
CA SER A 136 8.16 1.81 -4.60
C SER A 136 8.26 1.00 -3.28
N ALA A 137 7.43 1.30 -2.31
CA ALA A 137 7.32 0.67 -0.99
C ALA A 137 8.57 0.80 -0.10
N CYS A 138 8.64 -0.03 0.94
CA CYS A 138 9.68 -0.03 1.98
C CYS A 138 10.97 -0.76 1.52
N LEU A 139 11.86 -1.12 2.46
CA LEU A 139 13.07 -1.91 2.18
C LEU A 139 12.77 -3.29 1.55
N ALA A 140 11.53 -3.78 1.64
CA ALA A 140 11.08 -4.99 0.95
C ALA A 140 10.63 -4.76 -0.49
N GLY A 141 10.56 -3.50 -0.96
CA GLY A 141 10.27 -3.15 -2.36
C GLY A 141 11.40 -3.57 -3.30
N GLU A 142 11.07 -3.86 -4.56
CA GLU A 142 12.03 -4.37 -5.56
C GLU A 142 13.19 -3.39 -5.79
N VAL A 143 12.89 -2.09 -5.94
CA VAL A 143 13.90 -1.04 -6.12
C VAL A 143 14.83 -0.98 -4.91
N ALA A 144 14.28 -0.89 -3.68
CA ALA A 144 15.06 -0.82 -2.47
C ALA A 144 15.90 -2.08 -2.22
N ARG A 145 15.39 -3.27 -2.57
CA ARG A 145 16.13 -4.54 -2.49
C ARG A 145 17.36 -4.57 -3.39
N PHE A 146 17.28 -4.06 -4.62
CA PHE A 146 18.44 -3.94 -5.47
C PHE A 146 19.45 -2.92 -4.92
N LEU A 147 18.97 -1.79 -4.39
CA LEU A 147 19.84 -0.77 -3.78
C LEU A 147 20.58 -1.31 -2.55
N THR A 148 19.92 -2.06 -1.67
CA THR A 148 20.56 -2.68 -0.49
C THR A 148 21.61 -3.73 -0.86
N LYS A 149 21.49 -4.36 -2.03
CA LYS A 149 22.48 -5.29 -2.59
C LYS A 149 23.61 -4.59 -3.38
N GLY A 150 23.58 -3.25 -3.49
CA GLY A 150 24.56 -2.46 -4.25
C GLY A 150 24.36 -2.53 -5.77
N LEU A 151 23.20 -2.96 -6.23
CA LEU A 151 22.86 -3.14 -7.65
C LEU A 151 22.06 -1.92 -8.16
N TYR A 152 22.75 -0.77 -8.27
CA TYR A 152 22.09 0.51 -8.61
C TYR A 152 21.47 0.51 -9.99
N GLU A 153 22.14 -0.03 -11.01
CA GLU A 153 21.65 -0.02 -12.40
C GLU A 153 20.42 -0.93 -12.56
N GLU A 154 20.37 -2.06 -11.85
CA GLU A 154 19.20 -2.94 -11.79
C GLU A 154 18.03 -2.26 -11.09
N ALA A 155 18.30 -1.55 -9.99
CA ALA A 155 17.29 -0.76 -9.30
C ALA A 155 16.69 0.33 -10.19
N LYS A 156 17.56 1.07 -10.91
CA LYS A 156 17.16 2.11 -11.85
C LYS A 156 16.35 1.55 -13.01
N LYS A 157 16.78 0.43 -13.59
CA LYS A 157 16.04 -0.26 -14.65
C LYS A 157 14.65 -0.68 -14.16
N THR A 158 14.56 -1.21 -12.95
CA THR A 158 13.29 -1.61 -12.33
C THR A 158 12.37 -0.41 -12.09
N ALA A 159 12.91 0.71 -11.61
CA ALA A 159 12.14 1.95 -11.42
C ALA A 159 11.58 2.49 -12.74
N LEU A 160 12.38 2.51 -13.80
CA LEU A 160 11.94 2.91 -15.13
C LEU A 160 10.89 1.95 -15.71
N GLU A 161 11.00 0.63 -15.45
CA GLU A 161 9.99 -0.35 -15.84
C GLU A 161 8.64 -0.09 -15.14
N TYR A 162 8.65 0.24 -13.84
CA TYR A 162 7.43 0.63 -13.13
C TYR A 162 6.86 1.94 -13.66
N GLN A 163 7.70 2.93 -13.97
CA GLN A 163 7.25 4.17 -14.61
C GLN A 163 6.61 3.90 -15.99
N GLU A 164 7.17 2.98 -16.78
CA GLU A 164 6.57 2.55 -18.06
C GLU A 164 5.20 1.88 -17.85
N ILE A 165 5.06 1.03 -16.82
CA ILE A 165 3.81 0.32 -16.50
C ILE A 165 2.70 1.30 -16.10
N PHE A 166 2.97 2.20 -15.17
CA PHE A 166 1.95 3.09 -14.58
C PHE A 166 1.82 4.41 -15.32
N GLY A 167 2.83 4.80 -16.11
CA GLY A 167 2.92 6.07 -16.81
C GLY A 167 3.62 7.15 -15.99
N GLU A 168 4.11 8.17 -16.68
CA GLU A 168 4.75 9.35 -16.08
C GLU A 168 3.83 10.03 -15.06
N GLY A 169 4.37 10.37 -13.88
CA GLY A 169 3.61 10.97 -12.78
C GLY A 169 2.68 10.04 -12.02
N ASN A 170 2.70 8.71 -12.30
CA ASN A 170 1.91 7.70 -11.60
C ASN A 170 2.76 6.65 -10.88
N PHE A 171 4.07 6.75 -10.93
CA PHE A 171 4.99 5.95 -10.13
C PHE A 171 5.93 6.89 -9.37
N PHE A 172 6.11 6.63 -8.06
CA PHE A 172 6.92 7.44 -7.16
C PHE A 172 7.94 6.58 -6.42
N LEU A 173 9.15 7.13 -6.23
CA LEU A 173 10.17 6.54 -5.37
C LEU A 173 9.87 6.92 -3.91
N GLU A 174 9.75 5.92 -3.05
CA GLU A 174 9.28 6.09 -1.67
C GLU A 174 10.44 6.21 -0.70
N LEU A 175 10.49 7.32 0.03
CA LEU A 175 11.44 7.57 1.11
C LEU A 175 10.82 7.19 2.45
N GLN A 176 11.55 6.45 3.27
CA GLN A 176 11.18 6.12 4.65
C GLN A 176 12.36 6.34 5.60
N ASP A 177 12.08 6.74 6.83
CA ASP A 177 13.09 6.89 7.88
C ASP A 177 12.52 6.49 9.25
N HIS A 178 12.91 5.31 9.71
CA HIS A 178 12.59 4.79 11.04
C HIS A 178 13.85 4.69 11.93
N GLY A 179 14.96 5.34 11.52
CA GLY A 179 16.25 5.23 12.18
C GLY A 179 17.03 3.97 11.80
N ILE A 180 16.64 3.29 10.72
CA ILE A 180 17.33 2.09 10.19
C ILE A 180 18.45 2.55 9.24
N PRO A 181 19.73 2.17 9.49
CA PRO A 181 20.87 2.64 8.67
C PRO A 181 20.71 2.36 7.17
N GLU A 182 20.15 1.21 6.81
CA GLU A 182 19.88 0.81 5.43
C GLU A 182 18.92 1.77 4.72
N GLN A 183 17.93 2.31 5.42
CA GLN A 183 17.02 3.32 4.85
C GLN A 183 17.77 4.60 4.46
N GLY A 184 18.71 5.05 5.29
CA GLY A 184 19.57 6.20 4.99
C GLY A 184 20.37 6.02 3.69
N LEU A 185 20.97 4.82 3.50
CA LEU A 185 21.71 4.47 2.28
C LEU A 185 20.79 4.41 1.05
N VAL A 186 19.63 3.77 1.20
CA VAL A 186 18.62 3.67 0.12
C VAL A 186 18.11 5.06 -0.26
N ASN A 187 17.76 5.89 0.71
CA ASN A 187 17.25 7.25 0.46
C ASN A 187 18.23 8.10 -0.36
N GLN A 188 19.55 8.06 -0.04
CA GLN A 188 20.57 8.77 -0.81
C GLN A 188 20.59 8.32 -2.29
N GLN A 189 20.44 7.03 -2.55
CA GLN A 189 20.44 6.49 -3.90
C GLN A 189 19.11 6.79 -4.63
N LEU A 190 17.98 6.83 -3.91
CA LEU A 190 16.68 7.23 -4.47
C LEU A 190 16.67 8.71 -4.89
N PHE A 191 17.32 9.61 -4.13
CA PHE A 191 17.52 11.00 -4.55
C PHE A 191 18.28 11.10 -5.87
N LYS A 192 19.42 10.44 -5.95
CA LYS A 192 20.20 10.37 -7.19
C LYS A 192 19.38 9.80 -8.34
N MET A 193 18.64 8.72 -8.09
CA MET A 193 17.79 8.08 -9.11
C MET A 193 16.67 9.01 -9.58
N SER A 194 16.04 9.75 -8.68
CA SER A 194 15.03 10.76 -9.01
C SER A 194 15.60 11.85 -9.91
N GLU A 195 16.78 12.37 -9.61
CA GLU A 195 17.47 13.38 -10.45
C GLU A 195 17.79 12.82 -11.84
N GLU A 196 18.24 11.58 -11.94
CA GLU A 196 18.63 10.95 -13.21
C GLU A 196 17.45 10.51 -14.09
N THR A 197 16.31 10.16 -13.49
CA THR A 197 15.15 9.56 -14.20
C THR A 197 13.97 10.50 -14.33
N GLY A 198 13.90 11.54 -13.51
CA GLY A 198 12.74 12.42 -13.41
C GLY A 198 11.57 11.79 -12.60
N ILE A 199 11.73 10.58 -12.05
CA ILE A 199 10.71 9.98 -11.19
C ILE A 199 10.63 10.74 -9.88
N GLU A 200 9.45 11.27 -9.52
CA GLU A 200 9.27 12.03 -8.30
C GLU A 200 9.39 11.18 -7.02
N LEU A 201 9.82 11.83 -5.95
CA LEU A 201 9.91 11.24 -4.62
C LEU A 201 8.62 11.46 -3.83
N VAL A 202 8.29 10.51 -2.94
CA VAL A 202 7.23 10.62 -1.93
C VAL A 202 7.77 10.16 -0.57
N ALA A 203 7.42 10.83 0.51
CA ALA A 203 7.86 10.43 1.86
C ALA A 203 6.69 9.83 2.65
N THR A 204 6.87 8.61 3.15
CA THR A 204 5.87 7.89 3.95
C THR A 204 6.44 7.43 5.29
N ASN A 205 5.57 6.94 6.17
CA ASN A 205 5.98 6.41 7.47
C ASN A 205 5.62 4.94 7.67
N ASP A 206 5.10 4.25 6.67
CA ASP A 206 4.80 2.80 6.75
C ASP A 206 4.12 2.44 8.09
N ILE A 207 2.96 3.07 8.32
CA ILE A 207 2.30 3.08 9.63
C ILE A 207 1.75 1.70 9.96
N HIS A 208 2.07 1.20 11.17
CA HIS A 208 1.58 -0.08 11.67
C HIS A 208 0.76 0.03 12.97
N TYR A 209 0.80 1.19 13.64
CA TYR A 209 0.02 1.47 14.85
C TYR A 209 -0.30 2.96 14.96
N THR A 210 -1.31 3.29 15.77
CA THR A 210 -1.88 4.65 15.79
C THR A 210 -1.06 5.63 16.63
N TYR A 211 -0.66 5.25 17.84
CA TYR A 211 0.06 6.11 18.77
C TYR A 211 1.47 5.58 19.06
N ALA A 212 2.39 6.47 19.44
CA ALA A 212 3.78 6.06 19.73
C ALA A 212 3.89 5.03 20.86
N GLU A 213 3.01 5.09 21.85
CA GLU A 213 2.90 4.12 22.94
C GLU A 213 2.44 2.73 22.53
N ASP A 214 1.83 2.60 21.34
CA ASP A 214 1.37 1.30 20.81
C ASP A 214 2.53 0.43 20.28
N ALA A 215 3.75 0.95 20.24
CA ALA A 215 4.94 0.21 19.81
C ALA A 215 5.13 -1.11 20.60
N LYS A 216 4.86 -1.10 21.91
CA LYS A 216 5.00 -2.29 22.77
C LYS A 216 3.87 -3.31 22.55
N PRO A 217 2.58 -2.94 22.53
CA PRO A 217 1.51 -3.84 22.11
C PRO A 217 1.74 -4.43 20.70
N HIS A 218 2.21 -3.63 19.76
CA HIS A 218 2.54 -4.07 18.41
C HIS A 218 3.67 -5.12 18.40
N ASP A 219 4.72 -4.94 19.20
CA ASP A 219 5.81 -5.92 19.35
C ASP A 219 5.31 -7.28 19.88
N ILE A 220 4.29 -7.27 20.77
CA ILE A 220 3.62 -8.50 21.22
C ILE A 220 2.84 -9.15 20.06
N LEU A 221 2.16 -8.37 19.23
CA LEU A 221 1.45 -8.86 18.05
C LEU A 221 2.39 -9.58 17.09
N LEU A 222 3.58 -9.04 16.82
CA LEU A 222 4.61 -9.68 16.01
C LEU A 222 5.12 -11.00 16.62
N CYS A 223 5.18 -11.09 17.95
CA CYS A 223 5.49 -12.37 18.61
C CYS A 223 4.41 -13.42 18.35
N ILE A 224 3.14 -13.06 18.37
CA ILE A 224 2.03 -13.96 18.04
C ILE A 224 2.13 -14.41 16.58
N GLN A 225 2.37 -13.47 15.65
CA GLN A 225 2.52 -13.76 14.23
C GLN A 225 3.63 -14.79 13.94
N THR A 226 4.77 -14.65 14.61
CA THR A 226 5.98 -15.44 14.33
C THR A 226 6.13 -16.67 15.26
N GLY A 227 5.22 -16.86 16.22
CA GLY A 227 5.31 -17.92 17.23
C GLY A 227 6.51 -17.76 18.15
N LYS A 228 6.95 -16.52 18.41
CA LYS A 228 8.12 -16.16 19.23
C LYS A 228 7.68 -15.55 20.57
N LYS A 229 8.63 -15.45 21.50
CA LYS A 229 8.46 -14.79 22.80
C LYS A 229 9.19 -13.44 22.78
N LEU A 230 8.75 -12.49 23.61
CA LEU A 230 9.43 -11.19 23.79
C LEU A 230 10.90 -11.34 24.21
N SER A 231 11.24 -12.42 24.94
CA SER A 231 12.61 -12.71 25.39
C SER A 231 13.52 -13.27 24.28
N ASP A 232 12.98 -13.67 23.14
CA ASP A 232 13.77 -14.25 22.06
C ASP A 232 14.57 -13.14 21.37
N GLU A 233 15.88 -13.32 21.22
CA GLU A 233 16.78 -12.35 20.59
C GLU A 233 16.58 -12.32 19.07
N ASN A 234 16.46 -13.50 18.44
CA ASN A 234 16.29 -13.68 17.01
C ASN A 234 14.79 -13.73 16.64
N ARG A 235 14.13 -12.58 16.56
CA ARG A 235 12.74 -12.45 16.13
C ARG A 235 12.52 -11.19 15.30
N MET A 236 11.45 -11.16 14.55
CA MET A 236 10.99 -9.97 13.85
C MET A 236 10.65 -8.88 14.87
N ARG A 237 11.14 -7.67 14.63
CA ARG A 237 10.88 -6.46 15.42
C ARG A 237 10.80 -5.26 14.49
N TYR A 238 10.00 -4.29 14.89
CA TYR A 238 10.01 -2.95 14.34
C TYR A 238 10.72 -2.03 15.35
N ASP A 239 12.06 -2.05 15.27
CA ASP A 239 12.89 -1.33 16.22
C ASP A 239 12.68 0.18 16.14
N GLY A 240 12.91 0.87 17.25
CA GLY A 240 12.82 2.34 17.34
C GLY A 240 11.42 2.91 17.58
N GLY A 241 10.34 2.14 17.45
CA GLY A 241 8.98 2.58 17.77
C GLY A 241 8.49 3.76 16.90
N GLN A 242 8.90 3.82 15.62
CA GLN A 242 8.66 4.98 14.76
C GLN A 242 7.49 4.80 13.75
N TYR A 243 6.76 3.68 13.78
CA TYR A 243 5.74 3.31 12.79
C TYR A 243 4.32 3.79 13.17
N TYR A 244 4.21 4.90 13.92
CA TYR A 244 2.93 5.49 14.33
C TYR A 244 2.47 6.62 13.41
N VAL A 245 1.22 7.06 13.59
CA VAL A 245 0.63 8.17 12.84
C VAL A 245 1.28 9.48 13.29
N LYS A 246 2.29 9.93 12.54
CA LYS A 246 3.04 11.18 12.79
C LYS A 246 2.28 12.39 12.26
N SER A 247 2.46 13.52 12.93
CA SER A 247 2.02 14.82 12.42
C SER A 247 2.86 15.27 11.21
N GLU A 248 2.34 16.20 10.43
CA GLU A 248 3.12 16.88 9.36
C GLU A 248 4.43 17.46 9.90
N GLU A 249 4.39 18.06 11.10
CA GLU A 249 5.58 18.66 11.72
C GLU A 249 6.64 17.60 12.07
N GLU A 250 6.23 16.44 12.58
CA GLU A 250 7.13 15.31 12.83
C GLU A 250 7.75 14.76 11.55
N MET A 251 6.96 14.63 10.48
CA MET A 251 7.47 14.20 9.16
C MET A 251 8.42 15.23 8.56
N LEU A 252 8.16 16.52 8.70
CA LEU A 252 9.08 17.59 8.28
C LEU A 252 10.41 17.56 9.02
N ARG A 253 10.41 17.15 10.30
CA ARG A 253 11.65 16.98 11.08
C ARG A 253 12.45 15.77 10.62
N LEU A 254 11.79 14.70 10.17
CA LEU A 254 12.45 13.51 9.61
C LEU A 254 13.04 13.79 8.23
N PHE A 255 12.32 14.52 7.39
CA PHE A 255 12.68 14.81 6.00
C PHE A 255 12.89 16.31 5.73
N PRO A 256 13.76 17.03 6.49
CA PRO A 256 13.96 18.46 6.31
C PRO A 256 14.55 18.81 4.94
N TYR A 257 15.23 17.83 4.32
CA TYR A 257 15.89 17.88 3.02
C TYR A 257 15.00 17.43 1.84
N ALA A 258 13.82 16.88 2.13
CA ALA A 258 12.90 16.29 1.13
C ALA A 258 11.49 16.89 1.20
N LYS A 259 11.38 18.20 1.37
CA LYS A 259 10.11 18.91 1.48
C LYS A 259 9.15 18.62 0.33
N GLN A 260 9.67 18.54 -0.91
CA GLN A 260 8.90 18.23 -2.10
C GLN A 260 8.28 16.81 -2.01
N ALA A 261 8.99 15.85 -1.44
CA ALA A 261 8.47 14.49 -1.26
C ALA A 261 7.29 14.43 -0.29
N LEU A 262 7.26 15.30 0.72
CA LEU A 262 6.12 15.47 1.63
C LEU A 262 4.96 16.18 0.92
N GLU A 263 5.22 17.24 0.16
CA GLU A 263 4.19 17.94 -0.63
C GLU A 263 3.54 17.01 -1.68
N ASN A 264 4.31 16.10 -2.25
CA ASN A 264 3.81 15.12 -3.22
C ASN A 264 2.79 14.17 -2.60
N THR A 265 2.83 13.90 -1.27
CA THR A 265 1.81 13.09 -0.61
C THR A 265 0.42 13.72 -0.72
N GLN A 266 0.32 15.03 -0.53
CA GLN A 266 -0.95 15.74 -0.68
C GLN A 266 -1.37 15.85 -2.15
N LYS A 267 -0.44 16.09 -3.08
CA LYS A 267 -0.77 16.09 -4.51
C LYS A 267 -1.34 14.74 -4.98
N ILE A 268 -0.78 13.63 -4.48
CA ILE A 268 -1.32 12.30 -4.74
C ILE A 268 -2.70 12.14 -4.11
N ALA A 269 -2.87 12.58 -2.86
CA ALA A 269 -4.15 12.53 -2.15
C ALA A 269 -5.24 13.33 -2.87
N ASP A 270 -4.89 14.50 -3.41
CA ASP A 270 -5.80 15.39 -4.16
C ASP A 270 -6.19 14.83 -5.54
N ARG A 271 -5.51 13.79 -6.02
CA ARG A 271 -5.85 13.06 -7.25
C ARG A 271 -6.75 11.85 -6.96
N CYS A 272 -6.70 11.31 -5.75
CA CYS A 272 -7.41 10.08 -5.40
C CYS A 272 -8.85 10.38 -4.99
N HIS A 273 -9.78 10.07 -5.89
CA HIS A 273 -11.21 10.23 -5.66
C HIS A 273 -11.95 8.98 -6.13
N VAL A 274 -12.41 8.18 -5.18
CA VAL A 274 -13.25 7.00 -5.44
C VAL A 274 -14.57 7.18 -4.71
N GLU A 275 -15.68 7.08 -5.44
CA GLU A 275 -17.02 7.12 -4.87
C GLU A 275 -17.66 5.72 -4.87
N ILE A 276 -17.99 5.22 -3.68
CA ILE A 276 -18.65 3.93 -3.50
C ILE A 276 -20.12 4.17 -3.22
N GLU A 277 -20.96 3.67 -4.12
CA GLU A 277 -22.40 3.77 -4.01
C GLU A 277 -22.96 2.75 -3.03
N PHE A 278 -23.71 3.23 -2.02
CA PHE A 278 -24.39 2.40 -1.01
C PHE A 278 -25.91 2.49 -1.13
N GLY A 279 -26.59 1.44 -0.70
CA GLY A 279 -28.06 1.41 -0.63
C GLY A 279 -28.77 1.19 -1.96
N VAL A 280 -28.03 1.02 -3.05
CA VAL A 280 -28.60 0.67 -4.36
C VAL A 280 -28.46 -0.83 -4.58
N THR A 281 -29.61 -1.50 -4.64
CA THR A 281 -29.66 -2.95 -4.89
C THR A 281 -29.30 -3.24 -6.34
N LYS A 282 -28.15 -3.89 -6.57
CA LYS A 282 -27.67 -4.33 -7.89
C LYS A 282 -27.97 -5.82 -8.05
N LEU A 283 -29.24 -6.15 -8.36
CA LEU A 283 -29.61 -7.53 -8.69
C LEU A 283 -29.20 -7.84 -10.14
N PRO A 284 -28.71 -9.06 -10.41
CA PRO A 284 -28.51 -9.53 -11.77
C PRO A 284 -29.82 -9.43 -12.56
N LYS A 285 -29.77 -8.82 -13.74
CA LYS A 285 -30.91 -8.82 -14.64
C LYS A 285 -31.04 -10.23 -15.23
N TYR A 286 -32.15 -10.87 -14.98
CA TYR A 286 -32.47 -12.14 -15.60
C TYR A 286 -33.36 -11.89 -16.83
N ASP A 287 -32.94 -12.34 -17.98
CA ASP A 287 -33.72 -12.27 -19.21
C ASP A 287 -34.77 -13.40 -19.17
N VAL A 288 -36.01 -12.99 -18.96
CA VAL A 288 -37.13 -13.93 -18.91
C VAL A 288 -37.43 -14.40 -20.34
N PRO A 289 -37.48 -15.74 -20.62
CA PRO A 289 -37.83 -16.25 -21.94
C PRO A 289 -39.19 -15.75 -22.41
N ASP A 290 -39.34 -15.63 -23.73
CA ASP A 290 -40.61 -15.20 -24.33
C ASP A 290 -41.80 -16.09 -23.90
N GLY A 291 -42.87 -15.45 -23.50
CA GLY A 291 -44.06 -16.14 -23.01
C GLY A 291 -44.12 -16.39 -21.51
N TYR A 292 -43.07 -16.03 -20.75
CA TYR A 292 -43.05 -16.14 -19.30
C TYR A 292 -43.00 -14.75 -18.64
N THR A 293 -43.49 -14.65 -17.42
CA THR A 293 -43.25 -13.49 -16.56
C THR A 293 -42.28 -13.87 -15.45
N SER A 294 -41.60 -12.90 -14.84
CA SER A 294 -40.67 -13.15 -13.73
C SER A 294 -41.29 -13.95 -12.56
N CYS A 295 -42.62 -13.74 -12.33
CA CYS A 295 -43.38 -14.48 -11.33
C CYS A 295 -43.61 -15.94 -11.72
N CYS A 296 -43.87 -16.26 -13.00
CA CYS A 296 -44.11 -17.63 -13.45
C CYS A 296 -42.85 -18.50 -13.35
N LEU A 297 -41.66 -17.94 -13.60
CA LEU A 297 -40.39 -18.68 -13.50
C LEU A 297 -40.00 -18.99 -12.07
N LEU A 298 -40.46 -18.27 -11.07
CA LEU A 298 -40.17 -18.49 -9.64
C LEU A 298 -41.00 -19.66 -9.07
N TYR A 299 -42.11 -20.05 -9.70
CA TYR A 299 -43.05 -21.06 -9.21
C TYR A 299 -43.07 -22.36 -10.04
N THR A 300 -42.27 -22.47 -11.09
CA THR A 300 -42.04 -23.70 -11.87
C THR A 300 -40.65 -24.30 -11.61
#